data_74fe342fd02812425bba2a7465a05700
#
_entry.id   74fe342fd02812425bba2a7465a05700
#
_cell.length_a   1.000
_cell.length_b   1.000
_cell.length_c   1.000
_cell.angle_alpha   90.00
_cell.angle_beta   90.00
_cell.angle_gamma   90.00
#
_symmetry.space_group_name_H-M   'P 1'
#
loop_
_entity.id
_entity.type
_entity.pdbx_description
1 polymer ?
#
loop_
_entity_poly.entity_id
_entity_poly.type
_entity_poly.pdbx_seq_one_letter_code
_entity_poly.pdbx_strand_id
1 'polypeptide(L)'
;NFSTWSQNYIRRYKDSTLFEEIFMEILEQAVDYGFVDFTTVFGDSTHQKANANKRKSVKKEVEILKKKYEDDLLVEINEDRECIGKEAFDSMVHTEYVHDEETGEEVKKTSTKTITESTIDPESGCFHKGEKEKCFAYSHQTFCDKNSFVLAVTTVPGNVHDSVSFFDAYEKLINGKYGYLVDYQINC
;
A
#
# COMPACT_ATOMS: atom_id res chain seq x y z
N ASN A 1 -26.68 8.80 20.04
CA ASN A 1 -26.79 9.36 18.69
C ASN A 1 -25.67 8.82 17.84
N PHE A 2 -25.97 8.38 16.61
CA PHE A 2 -24.99 7.77 15.71
C PHE A 2 -23.81 8.73 15.41
N SER A 3 -24.07 10.02 15.30
CA SER A 3 -23.04 11.06 15.08
C SER A 3 -22.04 11.21 16.24
N THR A 4 -22.38 10.79 17.44
CA THR A 4 -21.50 10.90 18.62
C THR A 4 -20.26 10.03 18.49
N TRP A 5 -20.40 8.82 17.94
CA TRP A 5 -19.28 7.92 17.70
C TRP A 5 -18.31 8.48 16.67
N SER A 6 -18.82 8.93 15.52
CA SER A 6 -17.98 9.52 14.46
C SER A 6 -17.24 10.76 14.97
N GLN A 7 -17.90 11.62 15.74
CA GLN A 7 -17.29 12.82 16.31
C GLN A 7 -16.22 12.49 17.36
N ASN A 8 -16.45 11.47 18.20
CA ASN A 8 -15.45 11.03 19.16
C ASN A 8 -14.24 10.40 18.47
N TYR A 9 -14.45 9.60 17.42
CA TYR A 9 -13.36 9.04 16.63
C TYR A 9 -12.47 10.15 16.05
N ILE A 10 -13.08 11.10 15.32
CA ILE A 10 -12.35 12.20 14.68
C ILE A 10 -11.57 13.05 15.69
N ARG A 11 -12.17 13.33 16.86
CA ARG A 11 -11.57 14.24 17.84
C ARG A 11 -10.49 13.60 18.72
N ARG A 12 -10.55 12.30 18.96
CA ARG A 12 -9.75 11.63 19.99
C ARG A 12 -8.84 10.55 19.46
N TYR A 13 -9.22 9.89 18.37
CA TYR A 13 -8.58 8.63 17.98
C TYR A 13 -8.00 8.62 16.55
N LYS A 14 -8.49 9.51 15.66
CA LYS A 14 -8.09 9.48 14.24
C LYS A 14 -6.57 9.53 14.03
N ASP A 15 -5.88 10.36 14.82
CA ASP A 15 -4.43 10.57 14.70
C ASP A 15 -3.64 9.87 15.83
N SER A 16 -4.23 8.86 16.46
CA SER A 16 -3.58 8.09 17.53
C SER A 16 -3.25 6.66 17.08
N THR A 17 -2.25 6.07 17.71
CA THR A 17 -1.86 4.66 17.55
C THR A 17 -2.69 3.68 18.39
N LEU A 18 -3.73 4.18 19.09
CA LEU A 18 -4.48 3.41 20.08
C LEU A 18 -5.01 2.08 19.53
N PHE A 19 -5.56 2.06 18.30
CA PHE A 19 -6.09 0.82 17.73
C PHE A 19 -5.00 -0.18 17.38
N GLU A 20 -3.83 0.29 16.96
CA GLU A 20 -2.66 -0.56 16.74
C GLU A 20 -2.13 -1.11 18.06
N GLU A 21 -2.08 -0.29 19.11
CA GLU A 21 -1.68 -0.71 20.46
C GLU A 21 -2.64 -1.78 21.02
N ILE A 22 -3.95 -1.59 20.88
CA ILE A 22 -4.96 -2.59 21.30
C ILE A 22 -4.78 -3.89 20.50
N PHE A 23 -4.58 -3.79 19.18
CA PHE A 23 -4.34 -4.96 18.34
C PHE A 23 -3.11 -5.73 18.80
N MET A 24 -2.01 -5.04 19.05
CA MET A 24 -0.76 -5.66 19.51
C MET A 24 -0.90 -6.29 20.90
N GLU A 25 -1.63 -5.64 21.81
CA GLU A 25 -1.90 -6.18 23.16
C GLU A 25 -2.71 -7.48 23.10
N ILE A 26 -3.74 -7.53 22.25
CA ILE A 26 -4.54 -8.75 22.04
C ILE A 26 -3.69 -9.86 21.42
N LEU A 27 -2.87 -9.52 20.41
CA LEU A 27 -1.98 -10.47 19.78
C LEU A 27 -0.95 -11.03 20.78
N GLU A 28 -0.39 -10.18 21.64
CA GLU A 28 0.53 -10.60 22.70
C GLU A 28 -0.09 -11.62 23.64
N GLN A 29 -1.30 -11.36 24.10
CA GLN A 29 -2.03 -12.31 24.94
C GLN A 29 -2.28 -13.64 24.20
N ALA A 30 -2.64 -13.61 22.92
CA ALA A 30 -2.84 -14.81 22.12
C ALA A 30 -1.55 -15.63 21.94
N VAL A 31 -0.40 -14.95 21.80
CA VAL A 31 0.93 -15.60 21.74
C VAL A 31 1.28 -16.22 23.08
N ASP A 32 1.11 -15.49 24.18
CA ASP A 32 1.42 -15.98 25.56
C ASP A 32 0.59 -17.21 25.93
N TYR A 33 -0.66 -17.28 25.48
CA TYR A 33 -1.50 -18.47 25.66
C TYR A 33 -1.19 -19.60 24.66
N GLY A 34 -0.26 -19.42 23.73
CA GLY A 34 0.14 -20.43 22.75
C GLY A 34 -0.92 -20.68 21.66
N PHE A 35 -1.79 -19.72 21.38
CA PHE A 35 -2.82 -19.85 20.34
C PHE A 35 -2.28 -19.56 18.94
N VAL A 36 -1.19 -18.80 18.82
CA VAL A 36 -0.58 -18.37 17.56
C VAL A 36 0.54 -19.31 17.15
N ASP A 37 0.53 -19.71 15.88
CA ASP A 37 1.56 -20.56 15.29
C ASP A 37 2.27 -19.83 14.12
N PHE A 38 3.49 -19.42 14.33
CA PHE A 38 4.29 -18.68 13.36
C PHE A 38 4.98 -19.56 12.30
N THR A 39 4.83 -20.89 12.36
CA THR A 39 5.49 -21.82 11.41
C THR A 39 4.95 -21.70 9.99
N THR A 40 3.71 -21.27 9.84
CA THR A 40 3.06 -21.08 8.53
C THR A 40 2.22 -19.83 8.57
N VAL A 41 2.52 -18.90 7.66
CA VAL A 41 1.81 -17.63 7.53
C VAL A 41 1.16 -17.56 6.16
N PHE A 42 -0.10 -17.15 6.12
CA PHE A 42 -0.90 -16.95 4.92
C PHE A 42 -1.14 -15.47 4.71
N GLY A 43 -0.90 -14.97 3.49
CA GLY A 43 -1.20 -13.60 3.09
C GLY A 43 -2.32 -13.57 2.06
N ASP A 44 -3.32 -12.73 2.27
CA ASP A 44 -4.42 -12.53 1.32
C ASP A 44 -4.91 -11.09 1.34
N SER A 45 -5.51 -10.66 0.23
CA SER A 45 -6.12 -9.36 0.10
C SER A 45 -7.65 -9.43 0.08
N THR A 46 -8.28 -8.53 0.83
CA THR A 46 -9.74 -8.41 0.88
C THR A 46 -10.17 -6.98 0.58
N HIS A 47 -11.14 -6.81 -0.32
CA HIS A 47 -11.68 -5.50 -0.65
C HIS A 47 -12.94 -5.19 0.14
N GLN A 48 -12.94 -4.06 0.85
CA GLN A 48 -14.09 -3.54 1.56
C GLN A 48 -14.65 -2.32 0.83
N LYS A 49 -15.95 -2.36 0.49
CA LYS A 49 -16.61 -1.21 -0.14
C LYS A 49 -16.67 -0.02 0.82
N ALA A 50 -16.22 1.13 0.34
CA ALA A 50 -16.35 2.39 1.04
C ALA A 50 -17.81 2.88 1.01
N ASN A 51 -18.21 3.60 2.06
CA ASN A 51 -19.51 4.26 2.10
C ASN A 51 -19.52 5.56 1.28
N ALA A 52 -19.14 5.44 0.01
CA ALA A 52 -18.99 6.55 -0.93
C ALA A 52 -19.95 6.42 -2.12
N ASN A 53 -20.57 7.54 -2.49
CA ASN A 53 -21.47 7.57 -3.64
C ASN A 53 -20.66 7.56 -4.95
N LYS A 54 -20.87 6.55 -5.80
CA LYS A 54 -20.21 6.40 -7.10
C LYS A 54 -20.35 7.59 -8.04
N ARG A 55 -21.45 8.34 -7.93
CA ARG A 55 -21.75 9.51 -8.78
C ARG A 55 -21.07 10.79 -8.29
N LYS A 56 -20.61 10.81 -7.04
CA LYS A 56 -19.90 11.96 -6.46
C LYS A 56 -18.40 11.71 -6.53
N SER A 57 -17.85 11.90 -7.71
CA SER A 57 -16.43 11.71 -7.98
C SER A 57 -15.90 12.79 -8.93
N VAL A 58 -14.63 13.08 -8.81
CA VAL A 58 -13.87 13.96 -9.69
C VAL A 58 -12.75 13.19 -10.37
N LYS A 59 -12.39 13.60 -11.57
CA LYS A 59 -11.20 13.09 -12.23
C LYS A 59 -10.03 13.97 -11.83
N LYS A 60 -8.96 13.36 -11.37
CA LYS A 60 -7.73 14.02 -10.93
C LYS A 60 -6.57 13.43 -11.71
N GLU A 61 -5.73 14.30 -12.25
CA GLU A 61 -4.46 13.88 -12.81
C GLU A 61 -3.44 13.72 -11.70
N VAL A 62 -2.81 12.56 -11.66
CA VAL A 62 -1.72 12.25 -10.72
C VAL A 62 -0.51 11.80 -11.50
N GLU A 63 0.65 12.21 -11.04
CA GLU A 63 1.91 11.73 -11.59
C GLU A 63 2.04 10.23 -11.35
N ILE A 64 2.53 9.51 -12.35
CA ILE A 64 2.76 8.08 -12.21
C ILE A 64 4.05 7.90 -11.40
N LEU A 65 3.92 7.37 -10.20
CA LEU A 65 5.05 7.04 -9.29
C LEU A 65 5.90 5.84 -9.78
N LYS A 66 5.83 5.49 -11.06
CA LYS A 66 6.72 4.49 -11.68
C LYS A 66 8.20 4.76 -11.42
N LYS A 67 8.52 6.03 -11.19
CA LYS A 67 9.87 6.53 -11.09
C LYS A 67 10.65 5.99 -9.88
N LYS A 68 9.97 5.78 -8.75
CA LYS A 68 10.67 5.36 -7.53
C LYS A 68 11.27 3.96 -7.68
N TYR A 69 10.50 3.00 -8.19
CA TYR A 69 10.98 1.65 -8.41
C TYR A 69 12.10 1.56 -9.47
N GLU A 70 11.97 2.35 -10.55
CA GLU A 70 12.98 2.42 -11.61
C GLU A 70 14.27 3.08 -11.11
N ASP A 71 14.16 4.13 -10.27
CA ASP A 71 15.30 4.81 -9.66
C ASP A 71 15.99 3.89 -8.62
N ASP A 72 15.23 3.18 -7.78
CA ASP A 72 15.75 2.23 -6.78
C ASP A 72 16.44 1.03 -7.47
N LEU A 73 15.84 0.50 -8.54
CA LEU A 73 16.44 -0.58 -9.35
C LEU A 73 17.70 -0.12 -10.06
N LEU A 74 17.75 1.12 -10.53
CA LEU A 74 18.94 1.68 -11.17
C LEU A 74 20.11 1.77 -10.18
N VAL A 75 19.85 2.16 -8.95
CA VAL A 75 20.87 2.20 -7.87
C VAL A 75 21.44 0.79 -7.65
N GLU A 76 20.58 -0.21 -7.46
CA GLU A 76 21.00 -1.59 -7.23
C GLU A 76 21.81 -2.16 -8.40
N ILE A 77 21.38 -1.92 -9.65
CA ILE A 77 22.12 -2.32 -10.84
C ILE A 77 23.48 -1.62 -10.94
N ASN A 78 23.57 -0.34 -10.56
CA ASN A 78 24.81 0.40 -10.62
C ASN A 78 25.80 -0.06 -9.54
N GLU A 79 25.33 -0.41 -8.36
CA GLU A 79 26.15 -1.05 -7.31
C GLU A 79 26.75 -2.38 -7.80
N ASP A 80 25.94 -3.24 -8.41
CA ASP A 80 26.40 -4.51 -8.99
C ASP A 80 27.42 -4.27 -10.12
N ARG A 81 27.19 -3.27 -10.97
CA ARG A 81 28.10 -2.92 -12.07
C ARG A 81 29.44 -2.41 -11.56
N GLU A 82 29.45 -1.60 -10.52
CA GLU A 82 30.68 -1.11 -9.87
C GLU A 82 31.49 -2.28 -9.29
N CYS A 83 30.82 -3.25 -8.63
CA CYS A 83 31.47 -4.45 -8.11
C CYS A 83 32.20 -5.29 -9.17
N ILE A 84 31.73 -5.25 -10.43
CA ILE A 84 32.34 -5.97 -11.56
C ILE A 84 33.19 -5.05 -12.47
N GLY A 85 33.47 -3.81 -12.04
CA GLY A 85 34.33 -2.85 -12.74
C GLY A 85 33.74 -2.30 -14.05
N LYS A 86 32.41 -2.22 -14.15
CA LYS A 86 31.70 -1.60 -15.28
C LYS A 86 31.20 -0.21 -14.91
N GLU A 87 31.18 0.68 -15.93
CA GLU A 87 30.62 2.02 -15.75
C GLU A 87 29.12 1.97 -15.39
N ALA A 88 28.70 2.88 -14.49
CA ALA A 88 27.31 3.04 -14.10
C ALA A 88 26.43 3.51 -15.28
N PHE A 89 25.15 3.17 -15.25
CA PHE A 89 24.18 3.74 -16.18
C PHE A 89 23.70 5.10 -15.67
N ASP A 90 23.63 6.09 -16.53
CA ASP A 90 23.12 7.44 -16.18
C ASP A 90 21.60 7.44 -15.94
N SER A 91 20.85 6.66 -16.72
CA SER A 91 19.41 6.42 -16.47
C SER A 91 18.95 5.16 -17.23
N MET A 92 17.96 4.46 -16.67
CA MET A 92 17.26 3.37 -17.37
C MET A 92 16.06 3.87 -18.19
N VAL A 93 15.67 5.10 -18.01
CA VAL A 93 14.48 5.70 -18.64
C VAL A 93 14.94 6.68 -19.72
N HIS A 94 14.44 6.49 -20.94
CA HIS A 94 14.45 7.56 -21.94
C HIS A 94 13.59 8.69 -21.41
N THR A 95 14.21 9.68 -20.79
CA THR A 95 13.54 10.91 -20.38
C THR A 95 13.20 11.68 -21.63
N GLU A 96 11.92 11.65 -22.03
CA GLU A 96 11.46 12.51 -23.12
C GLU A 96 11.38 13.94 -22.59
N TYR A 97 12.18 14.83 -23.16
CA TYR A 97 12.06 16.27 -22.95
C TYR A 97 11.15 16.83 -24.04
N VAL A 98 10.21 17.65 -23.64
CA VAL A 98 9.34 18.40 -24.55
C VAL A 98 9.73 19.87 -24.46
N HIS A 99 9.99 20.50 -25.60
CA HIS A 99 10.16 21.95 -25.65
C HIS A 99 8.83 22.62 -25.31
N ASP A 100 8.84 23.43 -24.29
CA ASP A 100 7.72 24.30 -23.98
C ASP A 100 7.69 25.44 -25.05
N GLU A 101 6.59 25.51 -25.80
CA GLU A 101 6.43 26.47 -26.88
C GLU A 101 6.38 27.93 -26.39
N GLU A 102 6.05 28.17 -25.11
CA GLU A 102 5.95 29.51 -24.52
C GLU A 102 7.26 30.00 -23.91
N THR A 103 8.03 29.10 -23.28
CA THR A 103 9.26 29.47 -22.56
C THR A 103 10.54 29.10 -23.31
N GLY A 104 10.47 28.19 -24.28
CA GLY A 104 11.62 27.68 -25.02
C GLY A 104 12.56 26.77 -24.18
N GLU A 105 12.16 26.42 -22.98
CA GLU A 105 12.93 25.54 -22.07
C GLU A 105 12.57 24.08 -22.29
N GLU A 106 13.53 23.19 -22.10
CA GLU A 106 13.30 21.75 -22.11
C GLU A 106 12.65 21.31 -20.80
N VAL A 107 11.35 20.98 -20.85
CA VAL A 107 10.60 20.48 -19.69
C VAL A 107 10.52 18.96 -19.74
N LYS A 108 10.83 18.31 -18.62
CA LYS A 108 10.73 16.86 -18.46
C LYS A 108 9.28 16.42 -18.59
N LYS A 109 8.98 15.56 -19.60
CA LYS A 109 7.65 15.01 -19.78
C LYS A 109 7.31 14.06 -18.64
N THR A 110 6.46 14.48 -17.73
CA THR A 110 5.94 13.64 -16.64
C THR A 110 4.74 12.85 -17.15
N SER A 111 4.79 11.52 -17.03
CA SER A 111 3.63 10.70 -17.35
C SER A 111 2.57 10.91 -16.28
N THR A 112 1.41 11.45 -16.69
CA THR A 112 0.25 11.61 -15.80
C THR A 112 -0.79 10.54 -16.06
N LYS A 113 -1.47 10.09 -15.01
CA LYS A 113 -2.61 9.18 -15.07
C LYS A 113 -3.83 9.85 -14.47
N THR A 114 -4.94 9.77 -15.18
CA THR A 114 -6.22 10.24 -14.63
C THR A 114 -6.81 9.19 -13.70
N ILE A 115 -6.94 9.51 -12.43
CA ILE A 115 -7.65 8.70 -11.44
C ILE A 115 -9.02 9.26 -11.15
N THR A 116 -9.94 8.39 -10.71
CA THR A 116 -11.27 8.80 -10.23
C THR A 116 -11.22 8.82 -8.71
N GLU A 117 -11.38 10.00 -8.12
CA GLU A 117 -11.37 10.21 -6.67
C GLU A 117 -12.78 10.50 -6.16
N SER A 118 -13.15 9.92 -5.02
CA SER A 118 -14.43 10.21 -4.36
C SER A 118 -14.39 11.59 -3.68
N THR A 119 -15.43 12.40 -3.85
CA THR A 119 -15.55 13.68 -3.14
C THR A 119 -16.05 13.53 -1.71
N ILE A 120 -16.54 12.35 -1.33
CA ILE A 120 -17.07 12.07 0.03
C ILE A 120 -16.01 11.36 0.86
N ASP A 121 -15.26 10.46 0.25
CA ASP A 121 -14.23 9.65 0.88
C ASP A 121 -13.00 9.63 -0.05
N PRO A 122 -12.16 10.68 -0.03
CA PRO A 122 -11.01 10.81 -0.93
C PRO A 122 -9.94 9.74 -0.71
N GLU A 123 -9.88 9.16 0.48
CA GLU A 123 -8.91 8.12 0.84
C GLU A 123 -9.26 6.76 0.20
N SER A 124 -10.52 6.57 -0.22
CA SER A 124 -10.94 5.35 -0.90
C SER A 124 -10.52 5.32 -2.36
N GLY A 125 -10.11 4.16 -2.85
CA GLY A 125 -9.73 3.96 -4.24
C GLY A 125 -10.89 3.48 -5.11
N CYS A 126 -10.91 3.92 -6.38
CA CYS A 126 -11.89 3.44 -7.36
C CYS A 126 -11.51 2.03 -7.81
N PHE A 127 -12.18 1.03 -7.25
CA PHE A 127 -11.97 -0.38 -7.52
C PHE A 127 -12.90 -0.92 -8.61
N HIS A 128 -12.37 -1.76 -9.48
CA HIS A 128 -13.08 -2.43 -10.55
C HIS A 128 -13.00 -3.94 -10.36
N LYS A 129 -14.14 -4.59 -10.14
CA LYS A 129 -14.24 -6.06 -10.11
C LYS A 129 -14.85 -6.55 -11.41
N GLY A 130 -14.00 -6.93 -12.36
CA GLY A 130 -14.42 -7.26 -13.72
C GLY A 130 -15.03 -6.07 -14.45
N GLU A 131 -15.80 -6.32 -15.51
CA GLU A 131 -16.38 -5.28 -16.35
C GLU A 131 -17.62 -4.59 -15.73
N LYS A 132 -18.30 -5.26 -14.79
CA LYS A 132 -19.64 -4.87 -14.33
C LYS A 132 -19.67 -4.13 -12.99
N GLU A 133 -18.68 -4.33 -12.15
CA GLU A 133 -18.70 -3.75 -10.81
C GLU A 133 -17.60 -2.70 -10.64
N LYS A 134 -18.02 -1.44 -10.49
CA LYS A 134 -17.16 -0.31 -10.14
C LYS A 134 -17.65 0.28 -8.83
N CYS A 135 -16.78 0.40 -7.84
CA CYS A 135 -17.08 0.99 -6.54
C CYS A 135 -15.85 1.67 -5.95
N PHE A 136 -16.06 2.55 -5.00
CA PHE A 136 -15.01 3.00 -4.12
C PHE A 136 -14.80 1.95 -3.03
N ALA A 137 -13.54 1.60 -2.77
CA ALA A 137 -13.18 0.54 -1.83
C ALA A 137 -11.82 0.79 -1.19
N TYR A 138 -11.57 0.06 -0.12
CA TYR A 138 -10.25 -0.14 0.48
C TYR A 138 -9.81 -1.58 0.21
N SER A 139 -8.51 -1.80 0.04
CA SER A 139 -7.89 -3.11 0.02
C SER A 139 -7.16 -3.33 1.34
N HIS A 140 -7.46 -4.44 2.00
CA HIS A 140 -6.82 -4.85 3.24
C HIS A 140 -5.92 -6.04 2.93
N GLN A 141 -4.60 -5.84 3.06
CA GLN A 141 -3.63 -6.92 3.02
C GLN A 141 -3.51 -7.48 4.44
N THR A 142 -3.83 -8.76 4.60
CA THR A 142 -3.89 -9.40 5.91
C THR A 142 -2.98 -10.63 5.92
N PHE A 143 -2.14 -10.73 6.92
CA PHE A 143 -1.37 -11.92 7.22
C PHE A 143 -1.96 -12.62 8.44
N CYS A 144 -2.19 -13.91 8.32
CA CYS A 144 -2.68 -14.73 9.43
C CYS A 144 -1.91 -16.06 9.54
N ASP A 145 -1.96 -16.65 10.71
CA ASP A 145 -1.44 -17.99 10.95
C ASP A 145 -2.44 -19.08 10.52
N LYS A 146 -2.05 -20.36 10.65
CA LYS A 146 -2.93 -21.48 10.33
C LYS A 146 -4.17 -21.59 11.23
N ASN A 147 -4.17 -20.94 12.39
CA ASN A 147 -5.28 -20.89 13.33
C ASN A 147 -6.20 -19.68 13.09
N SER A 148 -5.93 -18.90 12.01
CA SER A 148 -6.67 -17.70 11.63
C SER A 148 -6.48 -16.50 12.58
N PHE A 149 -5.42 -16.48 13.37
CA PHE A 149 -5.01 -15.27 14.10
C PHE A 149 -4.35 -14.29 13.14
N VAL A 150 -4.83 -13.06 13.13
CA VAL A 150 -4.25 -11.99 12.31
C VAL A 150 -2.95 -11.52 12.96
N LEU A 151 -1.87 -11.56 12.19
CA LEU A 151 -0.52 -11.17 12.62
C LEU A 151 -0.16 -9.75 12.19
N ALA A 152 -0.58 -9.37 11.00
CA ALA A 152 -0.41 -8.02 10.47
C ALA A 152 -1.54 -7.67 9.51
N VAL A 153 -1.86 -6.39 9.44
CA VAL A 153 -2.82 -5.84 8.47
C VAL A 153 -2.34 -4.48 7.98
N THR A 154 -2.50 -4.24 6.68
CA THR A 154 -2.27 -2.95 6.05
C THR A 154 -3.47 -2.60 5.19
N THR A 155 -3.90 -1.35 5.23
CA THR A 155 -5.05 -0.86 4.47
C THR A 155 -4.58 0.19 3.48
N VAL A 156 -4.93 0.00 2.22
CA VAL A 156 -4.62 0.92 1.12
C VAL A 156 -5.87 1.23 0.30
N PRO A 157 -5.88 2.31 -0.50
CA PRO A 157 -6.95 2.56 -1.46
C PRO A 157 -7.16 1.37 -2.40
N GLY A 158 -8.41 1.01 -2.69
CA GLY A 158 -8.75 -0.20 -3.46
C GLY A 158 -8.33 -0.20 -4.93
N ASN A 159 -7.74 0.88 -5.43
CA ASN A 159 -7.14 0.97 -6.76
C ASN A 159 -5.62 0.71 -6.76
N VAL A 160 -5.02 0.49 -5.60
CA VAL A 160 -3.62 0.06 -5.49
C VAL A 160 -3.54 -1.43 -5.82
N HIS A 161 -2.59 -1.81 -6.65
CA HIS A 161 -2.40 -3.22 -7.02
C HIS A 161 -1.86 -4.03 -5.85
N ASP A 162 -2.35 -5.25 -5.68
CA ASP A 162 -1.99 -6.13 -4.55
C ASP A 162 -0.48 -6.37 -4.45
N SER A 163 0.24 -6.46 -5.59
CA SER A 163 1.69 -6.62 -5.57
C SER A 163 2.45 -5.47 -4.92
N VAL A 164 1.89 -4.24 -4.90
CA VAL A 164 2.51 -3.09 -4.24
C VAL A 164 2.20 -3.11 -2.75
N SER A 165 0.94 -3.29 -2.39
CA SER A 165 0.49 -3.25 -0.99
C SER A 165 0.91 -4.49 -0.18
N PHE A 166 1.21 -5.61 -0.86
CA PHE A 166 1.71 -6.82 -0.22
C PHE A 166 3.04 -6.60 0.49
N PHE A 167 3.97 -5.90 -0.15
CA PHE A 167 5.30 -5.64 0.43
C PHE A 167 5.21 -4.82 1.70
N ASP A 168 4.40 -3.76 1.72
CA ASP A 168 4.21 -2.92 2.90
C ASP A 168 3.64 -3.73 4.09
N ALA A 169 2.70 -4.63 3.81
CA ALA A 169 2.12 -5.51 4.82
C ALA A 169 3.10 -6.58 5.30
N TYR A 170 3.91 -7.11 4.39
CA TYR A 170 4.97 -8.08 4.70
C TYR A 170 6.08 -7.45 5.54
N GLU A 171 6.54 -6.25 5.19
CA GLU A 171 7.52 -5.51 6.00
C GLU A 171 6.98 -5.22 7.41
N LYS A 172 5.70 -4.85 7.52
CA LYS A 172 5.05 -4.66 8.82
C LYS A 172 5.04 -5.95 9.65
N LEU A 173 4.88 -7.11 9.02
CA LEU A 173 4.95 -8.41 9.68
C LEU A 173 6.37 -8.73 10.18
N ILE A 174 7.38 -8.68 9.29
CA ILE A 174 8.75 -9.09 9.63
C ILE A 174 9.47 -8.09 10.54
N ASN A 175 9.18 -6.81 10.42
CA ASN A 175 9.73 -5.75 11.28
C ASN A 175 8.92 -5.56 12.57
N GLY A 176 7.78 -6.26 12.70
CA GLY A 176 6.95 -6.25 13.89
C GLY A 176 7.57 -7.00 15.05
N LYS A 177 6.95 -6.88 16.23
CA LYS A 177 7.41 -7.48 17.50
C LYS A 177 7.72 -8.99 17.41
N TYR A 178 7.00 -9.71 16.57
CA TYR A 178 7.09 -11.17 16.42
C TYR A 178 7.68 -11.61 15.08
N GLY A 179 8.22 -10.69 14.28
CA GLY A 179 8.79 -11.01 12.97
C GLY A 179 9.92 -12.04 13.01
N TYR A 180 10.69 -12.08 14.11
CA TYR A 180 11.75 -13.06 14.30
C TYR A 180 11.24 -14.51 14.50
N LEU A 181 9.94 -14.69 14.78
CA LEU A 181 9.31 -16.02 14.94
C LEU A 181 8.73 -16.54 13.61
N VAL A 182 8.61 -15.69 12.62
CA VAL A 182 8.13 -16.09 11.28
C VAL A 182 9.25 -16.87 10.60
N ASP A 183 9.07 -18.19 10.50
CA ASP A 183 10.02 -19.04 9.78
C ASP A 183 9.88 -18.76 8.28
N TYR A 184 11.01 -18.44 7.57
CA TYR A 184 11.04 -17.95 6.20
C TYR A 184 10.64 -18.98 5.13
N GLN A 185 9.84 -19.96 5.44
CA GLN A 185 9.23 -20.84 4.46
C GLN A 185 7.94 -20.22 3.92
N ILE A 186 8.09 -19.30 2.98
CA ILE A 186 6.96 -18.79 2.22
C ILE A 186 6.53 -19.88 1.25
N ASN A 187 5.45 -20.57 1.56
CA ASN A 187 4.75 -21.38 0.59
C ASN A 187 3.81 -20.47 -0.21
N CYS A 188 4.22 -20.07 -1.41
CA CYS A 188 3.38 -19.44 -2.42
C CYS A 188 2.44 -20.45 -3.05
#